data_2cd632bd9c462a73323f1e502deda113
#
_entry.id   2cd632bd9c462a73323f1e502deda113
#
_cell.length_a   1.000
_cell.length_b   1.000
_cell.length_c   1.000
_cell.angle_alpha   90.00
_cell.angle_beta   90.00
_cell.angle_gamma   90.00
#
_symmetry.space_group_name_H-M   'P 1'
#
loop_
_entity.id
_entity.type
_entity.pdbx_description
1 polymer ?
#
loop_
_entity_poly.entity_id
_entity_poly.type
_entity_poly.pdbx_seq_one_letter_code
_entity_poly.pdbx_strand_id
1 'polypeptide(L)'
;MSEALRRQKNIAKSQVQFTKDNEYYTPKSFVDRFGSFDYDPATTKEKAEEFGIENYDTIETDGLSKDWTQYKRIWINPPFTRKHEFIAKAFETFKNCGNEIYILFPIEFLTTLRFHNSVGGGKIFIPNGRINFESGLGKKGKSPAFGSVVMKIQNNWEIELINIKLI
;
A
#
# COMPACT_ATOMS: atom_id res chain seq x y z
N MET A 1 -15.77 23.64 -18.44
CA MET A 1 -14.64 23.05 -17.65
C MET A 1 -14.18 21.81 -18.38
N SER A 2 -12.89 21.73 -18.76
CA SER A 2 -12.36 20.59 -19.50
C SER A 2 -12.38 19.32 -18.64
N GLU A 3 -12.49 18.16 -19.30
CA GLU A 3 -12.50 16.85 -18.64
C GLU A 3 -11.20 16.61 -17.81
N ALA A 4 -10.07 17.14 -18.27
CA ALA A 4 -8.80 17.12 -17.57
C ALA A 4 -8.85 17.91 -16.25
N LEU A 5 -9.46 19.08 -16.21
CA LEU A 5 -9.66 19.89 -15.02
C LEU A 5 -10.63 19.23 -14.02
N ARG A 6 -11.65 18.53 -14.55
CA ARG A 6 -12.59 17.75 -13.73
C ARG A 6 -11.91 16.54 -13.11
N ARG A 7 -11.04 15.88 -13.86
CA ARG A 7 -10.19 14.76 -13.37
C ARG A 7 -9.22 15.23 -12.28
N GLN A 8 -8.50 16.34 -12.51
CA GLN A 8 -7.59 16.91 -11.51
C GLN A 8 -8.31 17.35 -10.22
N LYS A 9 -9.50 17.97 -10.32
CA LYS A 9 -10.31 18.32 -9.15
C LYS A 9 -10.85 17.11 -8.41
N ASN A 10 -11.19 16.03 -9.12
CA ASN A 10 -11.65 14.79 -8.49
C ASN A 10 -10.48 14.04 -7.82
N ILE A 11 -9.29 14.05 -8.41
CA ILE A 11 -8.06 13.51 -7.82
C ILE A 11 -7.70 14.31 -6.56
N ALA A 12 -7.71 15.63 -6.63
CA ALA A 12 -7.45 16.50 -5.48
C ALA A 12 -8.49 16.34 -4.35
N LYS A 13 -9.78 16.21 -4.69
CA LYS A 13 -10.85 15.94 -3.71
C LYS A 13 -10.71 14.56 -3.07
N SER A 14 -10.39 13.52 -3.83
CA SER A 14 -10.18 12.17 -3.28
C SER A 14 -8.92 12.10 -2.41
N GLN A 15 -7.88 12.83 -2.75
CA GLN A 15 -6.67 12.95 -1.93
C GLN A 15 -6.94 13.71 -0.62
N VAL A 16 -7.71 14.79 -0.67
CA VAL A 16 -8.10 15.57 0.53
C VAL A 16 -9.07 14.79 1.42
N GLN A 17 -9.95 13.98 0.85
CA GLN A 17 -10.88 13.14 1.60
C GLN A 17 -10.16 11.96 2.25
N PHE A 18 -9.14 11.41 1.59
CA PHE A 18 -8.28 10.36 2.15
C PHE A 18 -7.51 10.86 3.38
N THR A 19 -7.01 12.11 3.38
CA THR A 19 -6.27 12.69 4.50
C THR A 19 -7.15 13.13 5.67
N LYS A 20 -8.44 13.41 5.46
CA LYS A 20 -9.35 13.92 6.51
C LYS A 20 -10.22 12.87 7.17
N ASP A 21 -10.74 11.89 6.42
CA ASP A 21 -11.78 11.00 6.92
C ASP A 21 -11.36 9.52 7.06
N ASN A 22 -10.24 9.09 6.45
CA ASN A 22 -9.81 7.69 6.38
C ASN A 22 -8.30 7.53 6.54
N GLU A 23 -7.74 8.06 7.61
CA GLU A 23 -6.35 7.79 7.98
C GLU A 23 -6.22 6.35 8.51
N TYR A 24 -6.14 5.38 7.61
CA TYR A 24 -5.89 3.99 7.95
C TYR A 24 -4.38 3.73 7.97
N TYR A 25 -3.77 3.97 9.12
CA TYR A 25 -2.36 3.65 9.33
C TYR A 25 -2.20 2.20 9.73
N THR A 26 -1.33 1.49 9.03
CA THR A 26 -1.02 0.10 9.35
C THR A 26 -0.25 0.03 10.68
N PRO A 27 -0.64 -0.82 11.63
CA PRO A 27 0.12 -1.00 12.86
C PRO A 27 1.54 -1.49 12.60
N LYS A 28 2.53 -0.93 13.29
CA LYS A 28 3.94 -1.35 13.17
C LYS A 28 4.11 -2.85 13.40
N SER A 29 3.44 -3.41 14.39
CA SER A 29 3.50 -4.85 14.71
C SER A 29 3.06 -5.75 13.55
N PHE A 30 2.16 -5.27 12.69
CA PHE A 30 1.76 -5.99 11.49
C PHE A 30 2.82 -5.90 10.39
N VAL A 31 3.35 -4.71 10.13
CA VAL A 31 4.40 -4.48 9.12
C VAL A 31 5.69 -5.22 9.46
N ASP A 32 6.08 -5.25 10.74
CA ASP A 32 7.28 -5.92 11.23
C ASP A 32 7.31 -7.43 10.93
N ARG A 33 6.15 -8.06 10.69
CA ARG A 33 6.07 -9.47 10.27
C ARG A 33 6.76 -9.74 8.94
N PHE A 34 6.85 -8.72 8.09
CA PHE A 34 7.46 -8.83 6.75
C PHE A 34 8.93 -8.38 6.74
N GLY A 35 9.48 -8.02 7.89
CA GLY A 35 10.86 -7.54 8.03
C GLY A 35 10.98 -6.03 7.92
N SER A 36 12.20 -5.55 7.70
CA SER A 36 12.51 -4.13 7.53
C SER A 36 12.43 -3.71 6.06
N PHE A 37 12.13 -2.43 5.84
CA PHE A 37 12.01 -1.85 4.50
C PHE A 37 12.91 -0.61 4.39
N ASP A 38 13.38 -0.31 3.19
CA ASP A 38 14.23 0.84 2.92
C ASP A 38 13.55 1.98 2.16
N TYR A 39 12.30 1.74 1.71
CA TYR A 39 11.49 2.76 1.04
C TYR A 39 9.99 2.55 1.23
N ASP A 40 9.25 3.64 1.36
CA ASP A 40 7.78 3.69 1.30
C ASP A 40 7.31 4.88 0.43
N PRO A 41 6.74 4.63 -0.75
CA PRO A 41 6.33 5.68 -1.68
C PRO A 41 4.98 6.33 -1.33
N ALA A 42 4.30 5.93 -0.26
CA ALA A 42 2.94 6.36 0.05
C ALA A 42 2.68 6.46 1.55
N THR A 43 3.44 7.27 2.24
CA THR A 43 3.37 7.37 3.71
C THR A 43 3.39 8.81 4.21
N THR A 44 3.52 8.99 5.51
CA THR A 44 3.82 10.26 6.16
C THR A 44 5.19 10.20 6.82
N LYS A 45 5.77 11.35 7.14
CA LYS A 45 7.04 11.43 7.87
C LYS A 45 6.97 10.64 9.19
N GLU A 46 5.90 10.83 9.94
CA GLU A 46 5.69 10.21 11.25
C GLU A 46 5.63 8.68 11.16
N LYS A 47 4.95 8.15 10.13
CA LYS A 47 4.87 6.70 9.91
C LYS A 47 6.18 6.11 9.40
N ALA A 48 6.88 6.79 8.53
CA ALA A 48 8.20 6.38 8.07
C ALA A 48 9.19 6.29 9.25
N GLU A 49 9.21 7.29 10.12
CA GLU A 49 10.01 7.29 11.35
C GLU A 49 9.64 6.13 12.29
N GLU A 50 8.34 5.91 12.51
CA GLU A 50 7.84 4.79 13.34
C GLU A 50 8.29 3.42 12.81
N PHE A 51 8.27 3.24 11.48
CA PHE A 51 8.68 1.99 10.83
C PHE A 51 10.20 1.86 10.65
N GLY A 52 10.97 2.91 10.91
CA GLY A 52 12.41 2.94 10.67
C GLY A 52 12.77 2.98 9.18
N ILE A 53 11.90 3.55 8.35
CA ILE A 53 12.09 3.70 6.90
C ILE A 53 12.70 5.07 6.65
N GLU A 54 13.94 5.10 6.19
CA GLU A 54 14.68 6.36 5.96
C GLU A 54 14.25 7.08 4.69
N ASN A 55 13.89 6.35 3.66
CA ASN A 55 13.49 6.90 2.36
C ASN A 55 11.98 6.75 2.16
N TYR A 56 11.30 7.85 1.94
CA TYR A 56 9.85 7.83 1.78
C TYR A 56 9.37 9.00 0.92
N ASP A 57 8.17 8.84 0.39
CA ASP A 57 7.42 9.91 -0.26
C ASP A 57 6.05 10.07 0.37
N THR A 58 5.61 11.32 0.38
CA THR A 58 4.31 11.72 0.89
C THR A 58 3.39 12.11 -0.26
N ILE A 59 2.16 12.52 0.07
CA ILE A 59 1.22 13.02 -0.93
C ILE A 59 1.78 14.26 -1.66
N GLU A 60 2.57 15.08 -0.98
CA GLU A 60 3.17 16.28 -1.56
C GLU A 60 4.32 15.97 -2.51
N THR A 61 5.08 14.93 -2.23
CA THR A 61 6.27 14.56 -3.04
C THR A 61 5.96 13.55 -4.15
N ASP A 62 4.77 12.96 -4.12
CA ASP A 62 4.24 12.00 -5.10
C ASP A 62 5.17 10.83 -5.43
N GLY A 63 5.11 9.77 -4.62
CA GLY A 63 5.94 8.58 -4.80
C GLY A 63 5.76 7.87 -6.14
N LEU A 64 4.61 8.03 -6.82
CA LEU A 64 4.41 7.48 -8.16
C LEU A 64 5.30 8.15 -9.23
N SER A 65 5.75 9.38 -8.99
CA SER A 65 6.67 10.10 -9.90
C SER A 65 8.14 9.71 -9.70
N LYS A 66 8.46 8.92 -8.67
CA LYS A 66 9.83 8.58 -8.29
C LYS A 66 10.34 7.29 -8.93
N ASP A 67 11.66 7.15 -8.98
CA ASP A 67 12.32 5.92 -9.36
C ASP A 67 12.46 4.98 -8.15
N TRP A 68 11.84 3.81 -8.22
CA TRP A 68 11.87 2.80 -7.16
C TRP A 68 12.98 1.76 -7.34
N THR A 69 13.66 1.75 -8.47
CA THR A 69 14.65 0.70 -8.80
C THR A 69 15.88 0.71 -7.91
N GLN A 70 16.16 1.84 -7.27
CA GLN A 70 17.30 2.02 -6.37
C GLN A 70 17.11 1.37 -4.97
N TYR A 71 15.86 0.97 -4.63
CA TYR A 71 15.53 0.42 -3.32
C TYR A 71 15.41 -1.11 -3.39
N LYS A 72 15.80 -1.79 -2.32
CA LYS A 72 15.79 -3.27 -2.25
C LYS A 72 14.47 -3.81 -1.74
N ARG A 73 13.93 -3.22 -0.68
CA ARG A 73 12.70 -3.67 -0.02
C ARG A 73 11.74 -2.51 0.18
N ILE A 74 10.58 -2.59 -0.47
CA ILE A 74 9.60 -1.51 -0.51
C ILE A 74 8.31 -1.98 0.18
N TRP A 75 7.81 -1.17 1.11
CA TRP A 75 6.49 -1.32 1.71
C TRP A 75 5.55 -0.27 1.16
N ILE A 76 4.32 -0.66 0.82
CA ILE A 76 3.32 0.24 0.27
C ILE A 76 1.96 0.00 0.92
N ASN A 77 1.41 1.03 1.58
CA ASN A 77 0.00 1.11 1.91
C ASN A 77 -0.63 2.26 1.12
N PRO A 78 -1.02 2.03 -0.14
CA PRO A 78 -1.41 3.11 -1.04
C PRO A 78 -2.78 3.69 -0.69
N PRO A 79 -3.05 4.93 -1.09
CA PRO A 79 -4.42 5.45 -1.10
C PRO A 79 -5.33 4.52 -1.90
N PHE A 80 -6.48 4.12 -1.35
CA PHE A 80 -7.37 3.13 -1.98
C PHE A 80 -7.84 3.54 -3.37
N THR A 81 -8.00 4.83 -3.61
CA THR A 81 -8.39 5.37 -4.92
C THR A 81 -7.31 5.23 -5.99
N ARG A 82 -6.04 5.11 -5.60
CA ARG A 82 -4.88 5.01 -6.50
C ARG A 82 -4.13 3.68 -6.39
N LYS A 83 -4.65 2.70 -5.66
CA LYS A 83 -3.99 1.41 -5.44
C LYS A 83 -3.59 0.70 -6.73
N HIS A 84 -4.39 0.81 -7.78
CA HIS A 84 -4.10 0.20 -9.07
C HIS A 84 -2.86 0.79 -9.75
N GLU A 85 -2.61 2.11 -9.58
CA GLU A 85 -1.42 2.77 -10.11
C GLU A 85 -0.16 2.32 -9.36
N PHE A 86 -0.24 2.22 -8.04
CA PHE A 86 0.85 1.72 -7.21
C PHE A 86 1.18 0.25 -7.50
N ILE A 87 0.18 -0.61 -7.66
CA ILE A 87 0.37 -2.03 -8.00
C ILE A 87 1.01 -2.17 -9.37
N ALA A 88 0.55 -1.45 -10.39
CA ALA A 88 1.11 -1.49 -11.72
C ALA A 88 2.58 -1.07 -11.73
N LYS A 89 2.92 0.03 -11.05
CA LYS A 89 4.30 0.49 -10.91
C LYS A 89 5.16 -0.50 -10.12
N ALA A 90 4.63 -1.08 -9.06
CA ALA A 90 5.32 -2.10 -8.27
C ALA A 90 5.71 -3.32 -9.13
N PHE A 91 4.79 -3.82 -9.93
CA PHE A 91 5.04 -4.96 -10.81
C PHE A 91 6.05 -4.62 -11.92
N GLU A 92 5.95 -3.45 -12.53
CA GLU A 92 6.90 -2.96 -13.51
C GLU A 92 8.31 -2.84 -12.91
N THR A 93 8.44 -2.24 -11.72
CA THR A 93 9.72 -2.10 -11.01
C THR A 93 10.33 -3.47 -10.70
N PHE A 94 9.53 -4.39 -10.17
CA PHE A 94 9.96 -5.76 -9.90
C PHE A 94 10.48 -6.47 -11.16
N LYS A 95 9.79 -6.35 -12.27
CA LYS A 95 10.23 -6.94 -13.55
C LYS A 95 11.56 -6.39 -14.03
N ASN A 96 11.84 -5.11 -13.76
CA ASN A 96 13.05 -4.45 -14.21
C ASN A 96 14.27 -4.74 -13.33
N CYS A 97 14.10 -4.89 -12.02
CA CYS A 97 15.24 -5.01 -11.09
C CYS A 97 15.12 -6.12 -10.03
N GLY A 98 13.99 -6.81 -9.92
CA GLY A 98 13.82 -7.94 -8.99
C GLY A 98 13.81 -7.57 -7.51
N ASN A 99 13.51 -6.33 -7.16
CA ASN A 99 13.40 -5.88 -5.77
C ASN A 99 12.20 -6.53 -5.04
N GLU A 100 12.25 -6.56 -3.73
CA GLU A 100 11.13 -7.08 -2.92
C GLU A 100 10.11 -5.96 -2.66
N ILE A 101 8.89 -6.13 -3.14
CA ILE A 101 7.82 -5.15 -2.96
C ILE A 101 6.63 -5.80 -2.30
N TYR A 102 6.19 -5.22 -1.18
CA TYR A 102 5.01 -5.61 -0.42
C TYR A 102 3.98 -4.48 -0.49
N ILE A 103 2.77 -4.81 -0.87
CA ILE A 103 1.68 -3.84 -0.99
C ILE A 103 0.41 -4.33 -0.28
N LEU A 104 -0.20 -3.46 0.51
CA LEU A 104 -1.44 -3.71 1.22
C LEU A 104 -2.62 -3.10 0.47
N PHE A 105 -3.71 -3.85 0.32
CA PHE A 105 -4.94 -3.37 -0.33
C PHE A 105 -6.16 -4.16 0.15
N PRO A 106 -7.38 -3.65 -0.08
CA PRO A 106 -8.62 -4.38 0.22
C PRO A 106 -8.74 -5.68 -0.58
N ILE A 107 -9.18 -6.76 0.07
CA ILE A 107 -9.29 -8.10 -0.54
C ILE A 107 -10.18 -8.12 -1.79
N GLU A 108 -11.22 -7.29 -1.82
CA GLU A 108 -12.14 -7.19 -2.96
C GLU A 108 -11.45 -6.77 -4.26
N PHE A 109 -10.30 -6.10 -4.16
CA PHE A 109 -9.54 -5.68 -5.33
C PHE A 109 -9.02 -6.88 -6.14
N LEU A 110 -8.74 -8.01 -5.50
CA LEU A 110 -8.31 -9.26 -6.15
C LEU A 110 -9.29 -9.78 -7.21
N THR A 111 -10.56 -9.43 -7.11
CA THR A 111 -11.61 -9.87 -8.04
C THR A 111 -11.90 -8.89 -9.18
N THR A 112 -11.12 -7.83 -9.28
CA THR A 112 -11.30 -6.80 -10.29
C THR A 112 -10.46 -7.05 -11.54
N LEU A 113 -10.99 -6.74 -12.70
CA LEU A 113 -10.25 -6.79 -13.96
C LEU A 113 -9.03 -5.86 -13.93
N ARG A 114 -9.17 -4.71 -13.27
CA ARG A 114 -8.08 -3.73 -13.11
C ARG A 114 -6.89 -4.32 -12.37
N PHE A 115 -7.10 -5.11 -11.33
CA PHE A 115 -6.04 -5.84 -10.64
C PHE A 115 -5.35 -6.83 -11.58
N HIS A 116 -6.12 -7.69 -12.24
CA HIS A 116 -5.59 -8.73 -13.13
C HIS A 116 -4.83 -8.16 -14.34
N ASN A 117 -5.20 -6.97 -14.80
CA ASN A 117 -4.46 -6.28 -15.86
C ASN A 117 -3.18 -5.57 -15.39
N SER A 118 -3.00 -5.39 -14.07
CA SER A 118 -1.89 -4.62 -13.51
C SER A 118 -0.72 -5.49 -13.08
N VAL A 119 -0.95 -6.78 -12.80
CA VAL A 119 0.10 -7.68 -12.26
C VAL A 119 -0.03 -9.08 -12.83
N GLY A 120 1.13 -9.73 -13.06
CA GLY A 120 1.21 -11.10 -13.60
C GLY A 120 1.45 -12.18 -12.55
N GLY A 121 1.69 -11.84 -11.28
CA GLY A 121 1.93 -12.78 -10.20
C GLY A 121 2.12 -12.10 -8.86
N GLY A 122 1.99 -12.84 -7.79
CA GLY A 122 2.18 -12.36 -6.45
C GLY A 122 1.93 -13.43 -5.40
N LYS A 123 2.54 -13.29 -4.24
CA LYS A 123 2.21 -14.06 -3.05
C LYS A 123 1.25 -13.25 -2.19
N ILE A 124 0.03 -13.75 -2.04
CA ILE A 124 -1.03 -13.10 -1.28
C ILE A 124 -1.03 -13.62 0.14
N PHE A 125 -0.79 -12.74 1.11
CA PHE A 125 -0.91 -13.04 2.53
C PHE A 125 -2.31 -12.63 3.00
N ILE A 126 -3.11 -13.59 3.44
CA ILE A 126 -4.48 -13.38 3.91
C ILE A 126 -4.51 -13.50 5.43
N PRO A 127 -4.73 -12.39 6.17
CA PRO A 127 -4.88 -12.44 7.62
C PRO A 127 -6.17 -13.16 8.03
N ASN A 128 -6.12 -13.87 9.17
CA ASN A 128 -7.29 -14.55 9.73
C ASN A 128 -8.27 -13.61 10.47
N GLY A 129 -8.28 -12.35 10.13
CA GLY A 129 -9.14 -11.31 10.66
C GLY A 129 -8.85 -9.97 10.02
N ARG A 130 -9.61 -8.96 10.41
CA ARG A 130 -9.38 -7.60 9.92
C ARG A 130 -8.21 -6.97 10.64
N ILE A 131 -7.39 -6.21 9.91
CA ILE A 131 -6.32 -5.40 10.48
C ILE A 131 -6.97 -4.23 11.23
N ASN A 132 -6.64 -4.06 12.50
CA ASN A 132 -7.05 -2.91 13.28
C ASN A 132 -6.12 -1.73 12.95
N PHE A 133 -6.49 -0.96 11.94
CA PHE A 133 -5.74 0.23 11.57
C PHE A 133 -5.78 1.28 12.69
N GLU A 134 -4.73 2.09 12.75
CA GLU A 134 -4.60 3.19 13.70
C GLU A 134 -5.11 4.49 13.05
N SER A 135 -5.74 5.35 13.85
CA SER A 135 -6.05 6.73 13.48
C SER A 135 -5.05 7.65 14.15
N GLY A 136 -4.15 8.25 13.36
CA GLY A 136 -3.06 9.04 13.90
C GLY A 136 -2.03 8.18 14.66
N LEU A 137 -1.03 8.83 15.29
CA LEU A 137 0.04 8.13 16.00
C LEU A 137 -0.48 7.38 17.23
N GLY A 138 -0.54 6.04 17.15
CA GLY A 138 -0.82 5.16 18.27
C GLY A 138 -2.26 5.15 18.80
N LYS A 139 -3.22 5.77 18.11
CA LYS A 139 -4.64 5.71 18.48
C LYS A 139 -5.31 4.56 17.76
N LYS A 140 -6.08 3.72 18.50
CA LYS A 140 -6.91 2.68 17.89
C LYS A 140 -7.93 3.32 16.96
N GLY A 141 -7.82 3.04 15.67
CA GLY A 141 -8.82 3.41 14.67
C GLY A 141 -10.00 2.46 14.69
N LYS A 142 -11.03 2.79 13.93
CA LYS A 142 -12.14 1.87 13.67
C LYS A 142 -11.66 0.76 12.73
N SER A 143 -12.04 -0.49 13.01
CA SER A 143 -11.88 -1.57 12.03
C SER A 143 -12.63 -1.20 10.75
N PRO A 144 -11.99 -1.26 9.57
CA PRO A 144 -12.67 -1.01 8.32
C PRO A 144 -13.75 -2.08 8.06
N ALA A 145 -14.75 -1.74 7.27
CA ALA A 145 -15.81 -2.68 6.89
C ALA A 145 -15.33 -3.80 5.93
N PHE A 146 -14.09 -3.72 5.45
CA PHE A 146 -13.47 -4.64 4.49
C PHE A 146 -12.26 -5.35 5.10
N GLY A 147 -11.95 -6.56 4.59
CA GLY A 147 -10.69 -7.24 4.84
C GLY A 147 -9.56 -6.67 3.99
N SER A 148 -8.34 -6.76 4.48
CA SER A 148 -7.13 -6.37 3.75
C SER A 148 -6.21 -7.55 3.58
N VAL A 149 -5.45 -7.55 2.48
CA VAL A 149 -4.39 -8.52 2.19
C VAL A 149 -3.09 -7.78 1.95
N VAL A 150 -1.98 -8.49 2.12
CA VAL A 150 -0.66 -8.02 1.67
C VAL A 150 -0.22 -8.89 0.51
N MET A 151 0.27 -8.28 -0.54
CA MET A 151 0.85 -9.00 -1.67
C MET A 151 2.35 -8.70 -1.77
N LYS A 152 3.16 -9.75 -1.78
CA LYS A 152 4.54 -9.67 -2.25
C LYS A 152 4.55 -9.89 -3.75
N ILE A 153 5.11 -8.96 -4.50
CA ILE A 153 5.23 -9.08 -5.96
C ILE A 153 6.19 -10.22 -6.31
N GLN A 154 5.78 -11.12 -7.20
CA GLN A 154 6.61 -12.21 -7.74
C GLN A 154 6.05 -12.73 -9.07
N ASN A 155 6.74 -13.66 -9.73
CA ASN A 155 6.35 -14.14 -11.07
C ASN A 155 5.17 -15.12 -11.06
N ASN A 156 5.03 -15.93 -10.01
CA ASN A 156 3.95 -16.92 -9.87
C ASN A 156 2.96 -16.52 -8.78
N TRP A 157 1.78 -17.15 -8.79
CA TRP A 157 0.76 -16.94 -7.78
C TRP A 157 0.93 -17.90 -6.61
N GLU A 158 0.89 -17.37 -5.39
CA GLU A 158 0.86 -18.13 -4.14
C GLU A 158 -0.12 -17.49 -3.16
N ILE A 159 -0.67 -18.29 -2.25
CA ILE A 159 -1.52 -17.81 -1.16
C ILE A 159 -0.97 -18.36 0.16
N GLU A 160 -0.87 -17.49 1.16
CA GLU A 160 -0.52 -17.86 2.53
C GLU A 160 -1.52 -17.25 3.52
N LEU A 161 -2.10 -18.10 4.36
CA LEU A 161 -2.95 -17.65 5.47
C LEU A 161 -2.06 -17.31 6.67
N ILE A 162 -2.22 -16.11 7.22
CA ILE A 162 -1.45 -15.66 8.36
C ILE A 162 -2.33 -15.43 9.59
N ASN A 163 -1.84 -15.85 10.76
CA ASN A 163 -2.54 -15.66 12.02
C ASN A 163 -2.08 -14.36 12.69
N ILE A 164 -2.94 -13.35 12.68
CA ILE A 164 -2.66 -12.04 13.30
C ILE A 164 -3.13 -11.92 14.76
N LYS A 165 -3.85 -12.92 15.29
CA LYS A 165 -4.34 -12.91 16.67
C LYS A 165 -3.27 -13.26 17.69
N LEU A 166 -2.10 -13.71 17.26
CA LEU A 166 -0.96 -14.05 18.10
C LEU A 166 0.04 -12.90 18.28
N ILE A 167 -0.39 -11.70 17.96
CA ILE A 167 0.40 -10.49 18.15
C ILE A 167 0.00 -9.80 19.45
#